data_0021e848bac56dbfb851dda0b35a4f2f
#
_entry.id   0021e848bac56dbfb851dda0b35a4f2f
#
_cell.length_a   1.000
_cell.length_b   1.000
_cell.length_c   1.000
_cell.angle_alpha   90.00
_cell.angle_beta   90.00
_cell.angle_gamma   90.00
#
_symmetry.space_group_name_H-M   'P 1'
#
loop_
_entity.id
_entity.type
_entity.pdbx_description
1 polymer ?
#
loop_
_entity_poly.entity_id
_entity_poly.type
_entity_poly.pdbx_seq_one_letter_code
_entity_poly.pdbx_strand_id
1 'polypeptide(L)'
;QPSFNTFAGKELSPGEGVQSDAEIDAFVRKNGESAYHPACSCRMGNDEKSVVNSKGKVHGMENLRIVDASIMPSIVSGNLNAPTIMMAEKIADDIRGKVALTKEDKTFWVHPDWQNKQR
;
A
#
# COMPACT_ATOMS: atom_id res chain seq x y z
N GLN A 1 -14.12 19.36 0.67
CA GLN A 1 -13.32 20.21 -0.25
C GLN A 1 -14.26 21.23 -0.89
N PRO A 2 -13.95 22.55 -0.89
CA PRO A 2 -14.83 23.59 -1.41
C PRO A 2 -15.31 23.38 -2.85
N SER A 3 -14.48 22.76 -3.69
CA SER A 3 -14.81 22.44 -5.09
C SER A 3 -15.96 21.45 -5.25
N PHE A 4 -16.28 20.68 -4.22
CA PHE A 4 -17.40 19.72 -4.25
C PHE A 4 -18.72 20.33 -3.74
N ASN A 5 -18.70 21.48 -3.05
CA ASN A 5 -19.90 22.04 -2.42
C ASN A 5 -21.02 22.33 -3.41
N THR A 6 -20.70 22.66 -4.68
CA THR A 6 -21.70 22.90 -5.72
C THR A 6 -22.47 21.63 -6.13
N PHE A 7 -21.87 20.47 -5.94
CA PHE A 7 -22.42 19.16 -6.33
C PHE A 7 -22.82 18.31 -5.13
N ALA A 8 -22.48 18.76 -3.89
CA ALA A 8 -22.77 18.01 -2.69
C ALA A 8 -24.28 18.04 -2.38
N GLY A 9 -24.85 16.88 -2.26
CA GLY A 9 -26.19 16.67 -1.71
C GLY A 9 -26.13 16.42 -0.22
N LYS A 10 -27.24 15.87 0.31
CA LYS A 10 -27.29 15.42 1.71
C LYS A 10 -26.31 14.29 1.96
N GLU A 11 -25.55 14.36 3.06
CA GLU A 11 -24.68 13.27 3.47
C GLU A 11 -25.51 12.02 3.84
N LEU A 12 -25.18 10.89 3.19
CA LEU A 12 -25.89 9.63 3.40
C LEU A 12 -25.19 8.73 4.42
N SER A 13 -23.85 8.81 4.49
CA SER A 13 -23.02 8.00 5.40
C SER A 13 -21.73 8.77 5.73
N PRO A 14 -21.36 8.88 6.98
CA PRO A 14 -22.04 8.40 8.22
C PRO A 14 -23.38 9.07 8.52
N GLY A 15 -23.71 10.18 7.89
CA GLY A 15 -24.88 11.00 8.10
C GLY A 15 -24.64 12.17 9.06
N GLU A 16 -25.48 13.20 8.95
CA GLU A 16 -25.37 14.47 9.69
C GLU A 16 -25.34 14.33 11.22
N GLY A 17 -25.83 13.20 11.75
CA GLY A 17 -25.86 12.92 13.19
C GLY A 17 -24.54 12.38 13.77
N VAL A 18 -23.52 12.15 12.95
CA VAL A 18 -22.20 11.64 13.39
C VAL A 18 -21.19 12.76 13.25
N GLN A 19 -20.93 13.49 14.33
CA GLN A 19 -20.11 14.71 14.30
C GLN A 19 -18.97 14.72 15.32
N SER A 20 -19.15 14.11 16.49
CA SER A 20 -18.11 14.01 17.51
C SER A 20 -17.15 12.85 17.24
N ASP A 21 -15.92 12.93 17.75
CA ASP A 21 -14.93 11.85 17.62
C ASP A 21 -15.47 10.52 18.17
N ALA A 22 -16.22 10.55 19.27
CA ALA A 22 -16.81 9.36 19.84
C ALA A 22 -17.87 8.71 18.93
N GLU A 23 -18.69 9.52 18.25
CA GLU A 23 -19.69 9.04 17.28
C GLU A 23 -19.00 8.51 16.02
N ILE A 24 -17.95 9.19 15.53
CA ILE A 24 -17.14 8.74 14.40
C ILE A 24 -16.49 7.40 14.73
N ASP A 25 -15.86 7.26 15.90
CA ASP A 25 -15.26 6.02 16.36
C ASP A 25 -16.29 4.87 16.44
N ALA A 26 -17.47 5.14 16.99
CA ALA A 26 -18.53 4.15 17.07
C ALA A 26 -19.01 3.74 15.66
N PHE A 27 -19.16 4.70 14.75
CA PHE A 27 -19.53 4.44 13.36
C PHE A 27 -18.49 3.59 12.65
N VAL A 28 -17.20 3.93 12.75
CA VAL A 28 -16.10 3.19 12.12
C VAL A 28 -16.03 1.76 12.64
N ARG A 29 -16.15 1.56 13.96
CA ARG A 29 -16.14 0.21 14.56
C ARG A 29 -17.31 -0.66 14.09
N LYS A 30 -18.47 -0.05 13.86
CA LYS A 30 -19.68 -0.75 13.43
C LYS A 30 -19.69 -1.06 11.93
N ASN A 31 -19.14 -0.15 11.11
CA ASN A 31 -19.28 -0.18 9.64
C ASN A 31 -17.97 -0.40 8.91
N GLY A 32 -16.83 -0.48 9.61
CA GLY A 32 -15.53 -0.72 9.00
C GLY A 32 -15.46 -2.12 8.39
N GLU A 33 -15.03 -2.17 7.16
CA GLU A 33 -14.86 -3.41 6.39
C GLU A 33 -13.46 -3.51 5.80
N SER A 34 -13.06 -4.74 5.47
CA SER A 34 -11.83 -4.96 4.72
C SER A 34 -11.96 -4.42 3.29
N ALA A 35 -10.95 -3.68 2.83
CA ALA A 35 -10.86 -3.25 1.43
C ALA A 35 -10.34 -4.36 0.49
N TYR A 36 -10.26 -5.61 0.95
CA TYR A 36 -9.79 -6.78 0.19
C TYR A 36 -8.36 -6.62 -0.38
N HIS A 37 -7.50 -5.92 0.34
CA HIS A 37 -6.10 -5.73 0.00
C HIS A 37 -5.16 -6.36 1.06
N PRO A 38 -5.19 -7.71 1.27
CA PRO A 38 -4.27 -8.36 2.20
C PRO A 38 -2.83 -8.26 1.69
N ALA A 39 -1.92 -7.87 2.58
CA ALA A 39 -0.50 -7.69 2.26
C ALA A 39 0.36 -7.99 3.49
N CYS A 40 1.68 -8.05 3.31
CA CYS A 40 2.70 -8.06 4.36
C CYS A 40 2.78 -9.32 5.24
N SER A 41 2.00 -10.37 5.00
CA SER A 41 2.03 -11.60 5.82
C SER A 41 3.30 -12.44 5.66
N CYS A 42 4.00 -12.30 4.53
CA CYS A 42 5.31 -12.91 4.26
C CYS A 42 6.37 -11.85 3.98
N ARG A 43 6.37 -10.76 4.77
CA ARG A 43 7.13 -9.55 4.48
C ARG A 43 8.59 -9.80 4.17
N MET A 44 9.13 -9.05 3.23
CA MET A 44 10.55 -9.06 2.94
C MET A 44 11.35 -8.27 3.99
N GLY A 45 12.56 -8.68 4.23
CA GLY A 45 13.51 -8.02 5.13
C GLY A 45 14.69 -8.91 5.48
N ASN A 46 15.53 -8.44 6.42
CA ASN A 46 16.72 -9.14 6.90
C ASN A 46 16.67 -9.42 8.41
N ASP A 47 15.55 -9.12 9.08
CA ASP A 47 15.36 -9.37 10.50
C ASP A 47 14.65 -10.73 10.74
N GLU A 48 14.65 -11.17 11.97
CA GLU A 48 14.09 -12.49 12.38
C GLU A 48 12.60 -12.67 12.09
N LYS A 49 11.86 -11.57 11.91
CA LYS A 49 10.43 -11.58 11.58
C LYS A 49 10.16 -11.55 10.05
N SER A 50 11.22 -11.50 9.26
CA SER A 50 11.11 -11.49 7.79
C SER A 50 11.01 -12.92 7.27
N VAL A 51 10.09 -13.14 6.34
CA VAL A 51 9.89 -14.46 5.71
C VAL A 51 10.73 -14.62 4.46
N VAL A 52 10.90 -13.54 3.69
CA VAL A 52 11.69 -13.56 2.44
C VAL A 52 12.70 -12.40 2.41
N ASN A 53 13.73 -12.57 1.58
CA ASN A 53 14.66 -11.49 1.26
C ASN A 53 14.13 -10.59 0.12
N SER A 54 14.90 -9.56 -0.27
CA SER A 54 14.53 -8.61 -1.33
C SER A 54 14.35 -9.24 -2.74
N LYS A 55 14.68 -10.50 -2.91
CA LYS A 55 14.50 -11.29 -4.13
C LYS A 55 13.36 -12.31 -4.02
N GLY A 56 12.55 -12.21 -2.96
CA GLY A 56 11.44 -13.13 -2.69
C GLY A 56 11.87 -14.53 -2.24
N LYS A 57 13.17 -14.79 -2.01
CA LYS A 57 13.64 -16.09 -1.53
C LYS A 57 13.29 -16.27 -0.06
N VAL A 58 12.68 -17.41 0.27
CA VAL A 58 12.31 -17.76 1.66
C VAL A 58 13.57 -18.00 2.49
N HIS A 59 13.67 -17.37 3.65
CA HIS A 59 14.78 -17.59 4.57
C HIS A 59 14.79 -19.03 5.10
N GLY A 60 15.97 -19.65 5.11
CA GLY A 60 16.17 -21.02 5.61
C GLY A 60 15.65 -22.12 4.67
N MET A 61 15.19 -21.80 3.48
CA MET A 61 14.73 -22.77 2.48
C MET A 61 15.43 -22.57 1.14
N GLU A 62 15.78 -23.66 0.47
CA GLU A 62 16.35 -23.63 -0.86
C GLU A 62 15.26 -23.74 -1.93
N ASN A 63 15.49 -23.07 -3.05
CA ASN A 63 14.65 -23.14 -4.26
C ASN A 63 13.16 -22.76 -4.06
N LEU A 64 12.85 -21.99 -3.00
CA LEU A 64 11.50 -21.51 -2.72
C LEU A 64 11.48 -19.97 -2.75
N ARG A 65 10.49 -19.41 -3.44
CA ARG A 65 10.20 -17.97 -3.46
C ARG A 65 8.71 -17.73 -3.22
N ILE A 66 8.41 -16.57 -2.64
CA ILE A 66 7.06 -16.00 -2.55
C ILE A 66 7.08 -14.70 -3.32
N VAL A 67 6.10 -14.49 -4.23
CA VAL A 67 6.05 -13.36 -5.13
C VAL A 67 4.61 -12.88 -5.31
N ASP A 68 4.10 -12.21 -4.32
CA ASP A 68 2.78 -11.58 -4.31
C ASP A 68 2.75 -10.41 -3.31
N ALA A 69 1.58 -9.82 -3.05
CA ALA A 69 1.45 -8.70 -2.11
C ALA A 69 1.88 -9.04 -0.67
N SER A 70 1.94 -10.33 -0.30
CA SER A 70 2.35 -10.73 1.05
C SER A 70 3.80 -10.39 1.37
N ILE A 71 4.67 -10.26 0.35
CA ILE A 71 6.08 -9.93 0.56
C ILE A 71 6.34 -8.44 0.82
N MET A 72 5.35 -7.57 0.67
CA MET A 72 5.52 -6.14 0.97
C MET A 72 5.97 -5.95 2.42
N PRO A 73 6.98 -5.11 2.69
CA PRO A 73 7.42 -4.84 4.07
C PRO A 73 6.40 -4.03 4.87
N SER A 74 5.62 -3.20 4.18
CA SER A 74 4.46 -2.46 4.69
C SER A 74 3.46 -2.24 3.57
N ILE A 75 2.18 -2.05 3.94
CA ILE A 75 1.16 -1.76 2.95
C ILE A 75 1.43 -0.40 2.28
N VAL A 76 1.26 -0.33 0.98
CA VAL A 76 1.41 0.92 0.21
C VAL A 76 0.22 1.84 0.45
N SER A 77 0.41 3.15 0.22
CA SER A 77 -0.62 4.18 0.43
C SER A 77 -1.72 4.23 -0.64
N GLY A 78 -1.67 3.37 -1.63
CA GLY A 78 -2.65 3.28 -2.71
C GLY A 78 -3.03 1.84 -3.02
N ASN A 79 -3.59 1.61 -4.20
CA ASN A 79 -4.01 0.29 -4.65
C ASN A 79 -2.84 -0.69 -4.79
N LEU A 80 -3.05 -1.96 -4.42
CA LEU A 80 -1.99 -2.99 -4.42
C LEU A 80 -1.64 -3.53 -5.81
N ASN A 81 -2.50 -3.36 -6.82
CA ASN A 81 -2.33 -4.03 -8.11
C ASN A 81 -1.01 -3.64 -8.81
N ALA A 82 -0.78 -2.35 -9.02
CA ALA A 82 0.40 -1.87 -9.73
C ALA A 82 1.73 -2.26 -9.01
N PRO A 83 1.91 -2.03 -7.70
CA PRO A 83 3.13 -2.45 -7.01
C PRO A 83 3.29 -3.98 -6.96
N THR A 84 2.22 -4.76 -6.91
CA THR A 84 2.31 -6.23 -6.97
C THR A 84 2.84 -6.69 -8.34
N ILE A 85 2.32 -6.14 -9.43
CA ILE A 85 2.82 -6.43 -10.79
C ILE A 85 4.28 -6.03 -10.90
N MET A 86 4.66 -4.84 -10.46
CA MET A 86 6.05 -4.36 -10.50
C MET A 86 7.01 -5.28 -9.74
N MET A 87 6.63 -5.74 -8.55
CA MET A 87 7.45 -6.69 -7.77
C MET A 87 7.58 -8.03 -8.49
N ALA A 88 6.48 -8.54 -9.05
CA ALA A 88 6.47 -9.79 -9.78
C ALA A 88 7.37 -9.76 -11.02
N GLU A 89 7.27 -8.71 -11.83
CA GLU A 89 8.12 -8.51 -13.01
C GLU A 89 9.61 -8.41 -12.61
N LYS A 90 9.92 -7.63 -11.60
CA LYS A 90 11.29 -7.48 -11.11
C LYS A 90 11.90 -8.80 -10.62
N ILE A 91 11.13 -9.59 -9.87
CA ILE A 91 11.60 -10.88 -9.36
C ILE A 91 11.67 -11.92 -10.49
N ALA A 92 10.74 -11.89 -11.45
CA ALA A 92 10.80 -12.73 -12.63
C ALA A 92 12.08 -12.46 -13.46
N ASP A 93 12.46 -11.21 -13.62
CA ASP A 93 13.71 -10.85 -14.31
C ASP A 93 14.96 -11.32 -13.52
N ASP A 94 14.97 -11.23 -12.19
CA ASP A 94 16.03 -11.80 -11.35
C ASP A 94 16.12 -13.34 -11.51
N ILE A 95 14.99 -14.04 -11.54
CA ILE A 95 14.95 -15.50 -11.76
C ILE A 95 15.54 -15.86 -13.14
N ARG A 96 15.26 -15.08 -14.15
CA ARG A 96 15.75 -15.26 -15.54
C ARG A 96 17.17 -14.79 -15.74
N GLY A 97 17.83 -14.22 -14.73
CA GLY A 97 19.18 -13.68 -14.82
C GLY A 97 19.30 -12.44 -15.72
N LYS A 98 18.21 -11.72 -15.93
CA LYS A 98 18.27 -10.48 -16.70
C LYS A 98 18.97 -9.36 -15.93
N VAL A 99 19.67 -8.50 -16.67
CA VAL A 99 20.28 -7.30 -16.12
C VAL A 99 19.18 -6.37 -15.60
N ALA A 100 19.35 -5.88 -14.36
CA ALA A 100 18.42 -4.92 -13.78
C ALA A 100 18.33 -3.65 -14.63
N LEU A 101 17.14 -3.08 -14.72
CA LEU A 101 16.94 -1.77 -15.36
C LEU A 101 17.80 -0.71 -14.67
N THR A 102 18.36 0.21 -15.46
CA THR A 102 19.09 1.35 -14.92
C THR A 102 18.16 2.17 -14.04
N LYS A 103 18.64 2.53 -12.85
CA LYS A 103 17.88 3.39 -11.94
C LYS A 103 17.62 4.73 -12.63
N GLU A 104 16.38 5.11 -12.73
CA GLU A 104 15.98 6.41 -13.23
C GLU A 104 15.93 7.40 -12.06
N ASP A 105 16.82 8.38 -12.08
CA ASP A 105 16.96 9.38 -11.02
C ASP A 105 16.23 10.66 -11.43
N LYS A 106 14.87 10.58 -11.42
CA LYS A 106 14.01 11.74 -11.69
C LYS A 106 13.56 12.38 -10.40
N THR A 107 13.82 13.67 -10.29
CA THR A 107 13.20 14.48 -9.23
C THR A 107 11.70 14.58 -9.48
N PHE A 108 10.90 14.16 -8.51
CA PHE A 108 9.46 14.39 -8.51
C PHE A 108 9.15 15.73 -7.83
N TRP A 109 8.11 16.40 -8.32
CA TRP A 109 7.66 17.63 -7.70
C TRP A 109 6.97 17.34 -6.39
N VAL A 110 7.34 18.07 -5.33
CA VAL A 110 6.69 18.05 -4.02
C VAL A 110 6.18 19.45 -3.73
N HIS A 111 4.92 19.58 -3.36
CA HIS A 111 4.36 20.87 -2.98
C HIS A 111 5.16 21.45 -1.80
N PRO A 112 5.65 22.71 -1.85
CA PRO A 112 6.49 23.28 -0.78
C PRO A 112 5.86 23.20 0.61
N ASP A 113 4.53 23.25 0.67
CA ASP A 113 3.74 23.25 1.90
C ASP A 113 2.90 21.95 2.05
N TRP A 114 3.44 20.83 1.58
CA TRP A 114 2.73 19.54 1.52
C TRP A 114 2.30 18.99 2.88
N GLN A 115 2.97 19.44 3.96
CA GLN A 115 2.62 19.06 5.33
C GLN A 115 1.36 19.73 5.84
N ASN A 116 1.04 20.94 5.35
CA ASN A 116 -0.04 21.79 5.85
C ASN A 116 -1.17 22.00 4.82
N LYS A 117 -0.90 21.73 3.55
CA LYS A 117 -1.86 21.94 2.46
C LYS A 117 -1.99 20.68 1.62
N GLN A 118 -3.21 20.20 1.55
CA GLN A 118 -3.62 19.39 0.41
C GLN A 118 -3.92 20.35 -0.74
N ARG A 119 -3.64 19.98 -1.95
CA ARG A 119 -3.80 20.78 -3.18
C ARG A 119 -4.81 21.91 -3.11
#